data_af703d5dc42a52daf4c8212585275d34
#
_entry.id   af703d5dc42a52daf4c8212585275d34
#
_cell.length_a   1.000
_cell.length_b   1.000
_cell.length_c   1.000
_cell.angle_alpha   90.00
_cell.angle_beta   90.00
_cell.angle_gamma   90.00
#
_symmetry.space_group_name_H-M   'P 1'
#
loop_
_entity.id
_entity.type
_entity.pdbx_description
1 polymer ?
#
loop_
_entity_poly.entity_id
_entity_poly.type
_entity_poly.pdbx_seq_one_letter_code
_entity_poly.pdbx_strand_id
1 'polypeptide(L)'
;MGPIEILIIGFPGNKFTGEVAPALAELVESGQIRVIDLVFVAKDPAGDVVAVELSDVDKATSAAFQPYVDEPSGMLSDEDIEDIAVALEPNSSAAILLFEHLWATKFQQAVLGAGGVLIDSIRIPKEVVDAVVGA
;
A
#
# COMPACT_ATOMS: atom_id res chain seq x y z
N MET A 1 -9.90 13.67 -7.23
CA MET A 1 -8.99 12.71 -6.58
C MET A 1 -7.64 12.77 -7.27
N GLY A 2 -6.57 12.77 -6.52
CA GLY A 2 -5.22 12.85 -7.06
C GLY A 2 -4.65 11.49 -7.46
N PRO A 3 -3.33 11.39 -7.64
CA PRO A 3 -2.69 10.13 -8.02
C PRO A 3 -2.91 9.05 -6.98
N ILE A 4 -3.27 7.85 -7.45
CA ILE A 4 -3.54 6.69 -6.63
C ILE A 4 -2.49 5.64 -6.94
N GLU A 5 -1.99 4.99 -5.91
CA GLU A 5 -0.96 3.97 -6.02
C GLU A 5 -1.34 2.72 -5.23
N ILE A 6 -0.96 1.56 -5.75
CA ILE A 6 -1.07 0.29 -5.05
C ILE A 6 0.35 -0.16 -4.68
N LEU A 7 0.58 -0.36 -3.37
CA LEU A 7 1.81 -0.99 -2.88
C LEU A 7 1.49 -2.40 -2.43
N ILE A 8 2.31 -3.35 -2.86
CA ILE A 8 2.22 -4.74 -2.44
C ILE A 8 3.46 -5.03 -1.62
N ILE A 9 3.27 -5.24 -0.32
CA ILE A 9 4.37 -5.39 0.63
C ILE A 9 4.40 -6.84 1.10
N GLY A 10 5.48 -7.56 0.78
CA GLY A 10 5.64 -8.95 1.16
C GLY A 10 6.29 -9.12 2.53
N PHE A 11 5.83 -10.14 3.28
CA PHE A 11 6.39 -10.53 4.57
C PHE A 11 6.82 -12.00 4.50
N PRO A 12 8.07 -12.26 4.08
CA PRO A 12 8.58 -13.63 4.03
C PRO A 12 8.54 -14.30 5.41
N GLY A 13 8.07 -15.55 5.46
CA GLY A 13 7.94 -16.28 6.70
C GLY A 13 6.83 -15.79 7.61
N ASN A 14 5.92 -14.97 7.11
CA ASN A 14 4.81 -14.39 7.89
C ASN A 14 5.28 -13.59 9.12
N LYS A 15 6.44 -12.94 9.00
CA LYS A 15 7.00 -12.16 10.10
C LYS A 15 6.53 -10.73 10.03
N PHE A 16 5.77 -10.31 11.03
CA PHE A 16 5.29 -8.93 11.18
C PHE A 16 6.00 -8.28 12.35
N THR A 17 6.58 -7.11 12.13
CA THR A 17 7.14 -6.31 13.21
C THR A 17 6.22 -5.11 13.46
N GLY A 18 6.21 -4.58 14.67
CA GLY A 18 5.35 -3.46 15.03
C GLY A 18 5.78 -2.12 14.45
N GLU A 19 6.78 -2.10 13.57
CA GLU A 19 7.35 -0.85 13.03
C GLU A 19 6.55 -0.27 11.87
N VAL A 20 5.83 -1.12 11.12
CA VAL A 20 5.12 -0.69 9.89
C VAL A 20 3.92 0.21 10.22
N ALA A 21 3.15 -0.16 11.24
CA ALA A 21 1.95 0.60 11.60
C ALA A 21 2.24 2.04 12.02
N PRO A 22 3.21 2.32 12.91
CA PRO A 22 3.56 3.70 13.26
C PRO A 22 4.07 4.51 12.06
N ALA A 23 4.86 3.90 11.18
CA ALA A 23 5.38 4.57 9.99
C ALA A 23 4.26 4.97 9.04
N LEU A 24 3.30 4.07 8.82
CA LEU A 24 2.14 4.36 7.98
C LEU A 24 1.23 5.42 8.62
N ALA A 25 1.01 5.33 9.93
CA ALA A 25 0.22 6.31 10.67
C ALA A 25 0.81 7.71 10.56
N GLU A 26 2.13 7.85 10.62
CA GLU A 26 2.82 9.13 10.45
C GLU A 26 2.54 9.75 9.08
N LEU A 27 2.56 8.94 8.02
CA LEU A 27 2.25 9.43 6.68
C LEU A 27 0.81 9.93 6.56
N VAL A 28 -0.13 9.23 7.20
CA VAL A 28 -1.54 9.63 7.21
C VAL A 28 -1.75 10.89 8.04
N GLU A 29 -1.19 10.95 9.24
CA GLU A 29 -1.34 12.09 10.17
C GLU A 29 -0.69 13.36 9.62
N SER A 30 0.42 13.26 8.92
CA SER A 30 1.08 14.40 8.30
C SER A 30 0.38 14.90 7.04
N GLY A 31 -0.65 14.20 6.56
CA GLY A 31 -1.41 14.59 5.38
C GLY A 31 -0.70 14.30 4.07
N GLN A 32 0.29 13.43 4.06
CA GLN A 32 1.00 13.07 2.84
C GLN A 32 0.24 12.07 1.98
N ILE A 33 -0.45 11.14 2.62
CA ILE A 33 -1.27 10.13 1.94
C ILE A 33 -2.64 9.99 2.58
N ARG A 34 -3.58 9.42 1.83
CA ARG A 34 -4.88 8.99 2.33
C ARG A 34 -5.05 7.52 1.98
N VAL A 35 -5.21 6.67 2.98
CA VAL A 35 -5.47 5.24 2.77
C VAL A 35 -6.88 5.08 2.22
N ILE A 36 -7.01 4.32 1.13
CA ILE A 36 -8.29 4.00 0.52
C ILE A 36 -8.71 2.58 0.88
N ASP A 37 -7.82 1.62 0.68
CA ASP A 37 -8.04 0.21 1.03
C ASP A 37 -6.77 -0.39 1.61
N LEU A 38 -6.95 -1.36 2.50
CA LEU A 38 -5.86 -2.16 3.06
C LEU A 38 -6.34 -3.61 3.16
N VAL A 39 -5.64 -4.50 2.46
CA VAL A 39 -6.01 -5.91 2.38
C VAL A 39 -4.79 -6.76 2.73
N PHE A 40 -5.01 -7.84 3.50
CA PHE A 40 -3.97 -8.80 3.85
C PHE A 40 -4.29 -10.16 3.24
N VAL A 41 -3.29 -10.78 2.63
CA VAL A 41 -3.39 -12.14 2.09
C VAL A 41 -2.20 -12.96 2.59
N ALA A 42 -2.39 -14.26 2.74
CA ALA A 42 -1.32 -15.13 3.20
C ALA A 42 -1.43 -16.51 2.55
N LYS A 43 -0.30 -17.20 2.47
CA LYS A 43 -0.22 -18.62 2.17
C LYS A 43 0.36 -19.36 3.36
N ASP A 44 -0.24 -20.51 3.68
CA ASP A 44 0.29 -21.38 4.72
C ASP A 44 1.52 -22.17 4.20
N PRO A 45 2.24 -22.93 5.05
CA PRO A 45 3.39 -23.71 4.62
C PRO A 45 3.07 -24.75 3.54
N ALA A 46 1.81 -25.19 3.43
CA ALA A 46 1.39 -26.15 2.40
C ALA A 46 1.13 -25.48 1.05
N GLY A 47 1.13 -24.12 1.00
CA GLY A 47 0.88 -23.36 -0.21
C GLY A 47 -0.57 -23.00 -0.44
N ASP A 48 -1.45 -23.23 0.54
CA ASP A 48 -2.86 -22.85 0.43
C ASP A 48 -3.05 -21.40 0.85
N VAL A 49 -3.90 -20.69 0.13
CA VAL A 49 -4.26 -19.30 0.45
C VAL A 49 -5.17 -19.32 1.68
N VAL A 50 -4.83 -18.50 2.67
CA VAL A 50 -5.59 -18.38 3.92
C VAL A 50 -6.03 -16.94 4.12
N ALA A 51 -7.21 -16.77 4.72
CA ALA A 51 -7.70 -15.45 5.08
C ALA A 51 -6.91 -14.90 6.27
N VAL A 52 -6.53 -13.63 6.19
CA VAL A 52 -5.84 -12.94 7.28
C VAL A 52 -6.75 -11.82 7.76
N GLU A 53 -7.12 -11.88 9.03
CA GLU A 53 -7.85 -10.79 9.67
C GLU A 53 -6.83 -9.72 10.11
N LEU A 54 -7.22 -8.47 10.02
CA LEU A 54 -6.34 -7.38 10.43
C LEU A 54 -5.91 -7.51 11.89
N SER A 55 -6.80 -8.01 12.75
CA SER A 55 -6.52 -8.25 14.16
C SER A 55 -5.43 -9.31 14.41
N ASP A 56 -5.20 -10.19 13.43
CA ASP A 56 -4.16 -11.22 13.52
C ASP A 56 -2.77 -10.69 13.20
N VAL A 57 -2.69 -9.49 12.63
CA VAL A 57 -1.41 -8.87 12.26
C VAL A 57 -0.75 -8.23 13.49
N ASP A 58 -1.38 -7.22 14.05
CA ASP A 58 -1.02 -6.63 15.33
C ASP A 58 -2.12 -5.64 15.76
N LYS A 59 -2.20 -5.38 17.08
CA LYS A 59 -3.27 -4.55 17.63
C LYS A 59 -3.19 -3.09 17.20
N ALA A 60 -1.98 -2.55 17.07
CA ALA A 60 -1.81 -1.15 16.67
C ALA A 60 -2.26 -0.95 15.22
N THR A 61 -1.87 -1.85 14.33
CA THR A 61 -2.31 -1.84 12.93
C THR A 61 -3.82 -2.02 12.85
N SER A 62 -4.37 -2.97 13.60
CA SER A 62 -5.80 -3.24 13.64
C SER A 62 -6.59 -2.01 14.07
N ALA A 63 -6.20 -1.38 15.18
CA ALA A 63 -6.91 -0.21 15.71
C ALA A 63 -6.85 0.98 14.76
N ALA A 64 -5.68 1.22 14.14
CA ALA A 64 -5.46 2.38 13.28
C ALA A 64 -6.13 2.25 11.90
N PHE A 65 -6.16 1.03 11.34
CA PHE A 65 -6.54 0.84 9.94
C PHE A 65 -7.81 0.01 9.72
N GLN A 66 -8.46 -0.49 10.78
CA GLN A 66 -9.70 -1.26 10.65
C GLN A 66 -10.77 -0.55 9.81
N PRO A 67 -11.01 0.76 9.95
CA PRO A 67 -12.01 1.44 9.14
C PRO A 67 -11.77 1.32 7.62
N TYR A 68 -10.53 1.25 7.18
CA TYR A 68 -10.18 1.14 5.76
C TYR A 68 -10.37 -0.27 5.22
N VAL A 69 -10.32 -1.27 6.09
CA VAL A 69 -10.55 -2.68 5.73
C VAL A 69 -12.05 -2.98 5.67
N ASP A 70 -12.83 -2.39 6.58
CA ASP A 70 -14.27 -2.66 6.69
C ASP A 70 -15.10 -2.03 5.57
N GLU A 71 -14.60 -0.98 4.94
CA GLU A 71 -15.29 -0.25 3.88
C GLU A 71 -14.47 -0.22 2.59
N PRO A 72 -14.38 -1.35 1.86
CA PRO A 72 -13.58 -1.40 0.64
C PRO A 72 -14.15 -0.46 -0.44
N SER A 73 -13.25 0.20 -1.16
CA SER A 73 -13.62 1.17 -2.19
C SER A 73 -14.15 0.55 -3.48
N GLY A 74 -13.86 -0.73 -3.70
CA GLY A 74 -14.14 -1.40 -4.95
C GLY A 74 -13.10 -1.17 -6.05
N MET A 75 -12.06 -0.39 -5.78
CA MET A 75 -10.95 -0.18 -6.73
C MET A 75 -10.04 -1.39 -6.86
N LEU A 76 -9.95 -2.20 -5.79
CA LEU A 76 -9.27 -3.50 -5.82
C LEU A 76 -10.30 -4.58 -6.06
N SER A 77 -10.18 -5.31 -7.16
CA SER A 77 -11.09 -6.42 -7.45
C SER A 77 -10.67 -7.66 -6.68
N ASP A 78 -11.63 -8.56 -6.44
CA ASP A 78 -11.32 -9.86 -5.83
C ASP A 78 -10.35 -10.66 -6.69
N GLU A 79 -10.44 -10.53 -8.02
CA GLU A 79 -9.54 -11.17 -8.96
C GLU A 79 -8.10 -10.67 -8.80
N ASP A 80 -7.91 -9.36 -8.64
CA ASP A 80 -6.58 -8.77 -8.41
C ASP A 80 -5.97 -9.30 -7.12
N ILE A 81 -6.76 -9.38 -6.07
CA ILE A 81 -6.31 -9.89 -4.76
C ILE A 81 -5.94 -11.37 -4.89
N GLU A 82 -6.74 -12.16 -5.59
CA GLU A 82 -6.48 -13.57 -5.82
C GLU A 82 -5.20 -13.79 -6.63
N ASP A 83 -4.97 -13.00 -7.67
CA ASP A 83 -3.76 -13.06 -8.49
C ASP A 83 -2.50 -12.80 -7.65
N ILE A 84 -2.57 -11.84 -6.75
CA ILE A 84 -1.47 -11.54 -5.82
C ILE A 84 -1.25 -12.72 -4.87
N ALA A 85 -2.32 -13.27 -4.32
CA ALA A 85 -2.24 -14.40 -3.39
C ALA A 85 -1.63 -15.63 -4.05
N VAL A 86 -2.00 -15.92 -5.30
CA VAL A 86 -1.46 -17.06 -6.06
C VAL A 86 0.06 -16.89 -6.28
N ALA A 87 0.52 -15.67 -6.49
CA ALA A 87 1.93 -15.39 -6.76
C ALA A 87 2.81 -15.44 -5.49
N LEU A 88 2.23 -15.48 -4.30
CA LEU A 88 2.98 -15.56 -3.05
C LEU A 88 3.69 -16.91 -2.91
N GLU A 89 4.84 -16.89 -2.25
CA GLU A 89 5.51 -18.12 -1.86
C GLU A 89 4.80 -18.75 -0.66
N PRO A 90 4.88 -20.10 -0.49
CA PRO A 90 4.36 -20.73 0.71
C PRO A 90 4.94 -20.14 2.00
N ASN A 91 4.16 -20.12 3.06
CA ASN A 91 4.54 -19.56 4.36
C ASN A 91 4.94 -18.09 4.28
N SER A 92 4.25 -17.32 3.47
CA SER A 92 4.46 -15.89 3.35
C SER A 92 3.12 -15.14 3.28
N SER A 93 3.18 -13.84 3.45
CA SER A 93 2.00 -13.00 3.39
C SER A 93 2.32 -11.69 2.68
N ALA A 94 1.28 -10.95 2.34
CA ALA A 94 1.42 -9.62 1.75
C ALA A 94 0.33 -8.70 2.26
N ALA A 95 0.69 -7.43 2.40
CA ALA A 95 -0.26 -6.34 2.58
C ALA A 95 -0.42 -5.62 1.25
N ILE A 96 -1.64 -5.37 0.85
CA ILE A 96 -1.98 -4.61 -0.35
C ILE A 96 -2.54 -3.28 0.12
N LEU A 97 -1.81 -2.20 -0.11
CA LEU A 97 -2.17 -0.87 0.31
C LEU A 97 -2.54 -0.03 -0.91
N LEU A 98 -3.79 0.42 -0.96
CA LEU A 98 -4.26 1.36 -1.98
C LEU A 98 -4.40 2.72 -1.32
N PHE A 99 -3.73 3.73 -1.88
CA PHE A 99 -3.70 5.05 -1.27
C PHE A 99 -3.59 6.16 -2.30
N GLU A 100 -4.00 7.35 -1.89
CA GLU A 100 -3.88 8.57 -2.66
C GLU A 100 -2.71 9.41 -2.14
N HIS A 101 -1.93 9.98 -3.07
CA HIS A 101 -0.88 10.93 -2.75
C HIS A 101 -1.49 12.32 -2.54
N LEU A 102 -1.81 12.65 -1.31
CA LEU A 102 -2.44 13.95 -1.01
C LEU A 102 -1.53 15.13 -1.32
N TRP A 103 -0.23 14.99 -1.07
CA TRP A 103 0.73 16.04 -1.40
C TRP A 103 0.71 16.36 -2.90
N ALA A 104 0.64 15.33 -3.74
CA ALA A 104 0.59 15.49 -5.19
C ALA A 104 -0.73 16.12 -5.65
N THR A 105 -1.84 15.77 -4.99
CA THR A 105 -3.14 16.37 -5.26
C THR A 105 -3.12 17.87 -5.02
N LYS A 106 -2.58 18.31 -3.88
CA LYS A 106 -2.48 19.74 -3.53
C LYS A 106 -1.58 20.48 -4.51
N PHE A 107 -0.45 19.90 -4.87
CA PHE A 107 0.48 20.46 -5.82
C PHE A 107 -0.18 20.60 -7.21
N GLN A 108 -0.87 19.55 -7.65
CA GLN A 108 -1.57 19.53 -8.92
C GLN A 108 -2.65 20.62 -9.00
N GLN A 109 -3.40 20.82 -7.91
CA GLN A 109 -4.41 21.88 -7.84
C GLN A 109 -3.76 23.26 -7.98
N ALA A 110 -2.61 23.48 -7.35
CA ALA A 110 -1.88 24.73 -7.47
C ALA A 110 -1.37 24.96 -8.91
N VAL A 111 -0.88 23.91 -9.55
CA VAL A 111 -0.43 23.97 -10.96
C VAL A 111 -1.58 24.35 -11.87
N LEU A 112 -2.74 23.69 -11.72
CA LEU A 112 -3.94 24.00 -12.52
C LEU A 112 -4.41 25.42 -12.29
N GLY A 113 -4.39 25.89 -11.03
CA GLY A 113 -4.76 27.28 -10.70
C GLY A 113 -3.83 28.32 -11.31
N ALA A 114 -2.58 27.96 -11.59
CA ALA A 114 -1.61 28.82 -12.23
C ALA A 114 -1.62 28.72 -13.77
N GLY A 115 -2.54 27.94 -14.34
CA GLY A 115 -2.64 27.74 -15.79
C GLY A 115 -1.75 26.64 -16.33
N GLY A 116 -1.13 25.85 -15.45
CA GLY A 116 -0.32 24.71 -15.84
C GLY A 116 -1.14 23.45 -16.04
N VAL A 117 -0.54 22.44 -16.68
CA VAL A 117 -1.13 21.12 -16.85
C VAL A 117 -0.06 20.06 -16.59
N LEU A 118 -0.45 18.91 -16.07
CA LEU A 118 0.45 17.78 -15.96
C LEU A 118 0.61 17.13 -17.33
N ILE A 119 1.84 17.07 -17.82
CA ILE A 119 2.14 16.42 -19.11
C ILE A 119 2.39 14.93 -18.90
N ASP A 120 3.20 14.58 -17.90
CA ASP A 120 3.54 13.18 -17.63
C ASP A 120 4.08 13.02 -16.20
N SER A 121 4.03 11.80 -15.72
CA SER A 121 4.59 11.40 -14.43
C SER A 121 5.27 10.05 -14.60
N ILE A 122 6.57 10.00 -14.30
CA ILE A 122 7.38 8.80 -14.51
C ILE A 122 8.08 8.43 -13.21
N ARG A 123 7.93 7.16 -12.81
CA ARG A 123 8.64 6.62 -11.65
C ARG A 123 9.99 6.06 -12.11
N ILE A 124 11.06 6.51 -11.47
CA ILE A 124 12.40 6.01 -11.76
C ILE A 124 12.70 4.85 -10.80
N PRO A 125 13.06 3.66 -11.30
CA PRO A 125 13.39 2.52 -10.43
C PRO A 125 14.57 2.83 -9.50
N LYS A 126 14.52 2.27 -8.30
CA LYS A 126 15.56 2.48 -7.29
C LYS A 126 16.96 2.13 -7.81
N GLU A 127 17.08 1.05 -8.56
CA GLU A 127 18.36 0.58 -9.13
C GLU A 127 18.98 1.64 -10.05
N VAL A 128 18.17 2.35 -10.81
CA VAL A 128 18.63 3.43 -11.70
C VAL A 128 19.09 4.62 -10.87
N VAL A 129 18.32 4.99 -9.86
CA VAL A 129 18.69 6.10 -8.95
C VAL A 129 20.00 5.79 -8.25
N ASP A 130 20.17 4.61 -7.70
CA ASP A 130 21.38 4.18 -7.00
C ASP A 130 22.61 4.22 -7.92
N ALA A 131 22.45 3.82 -9.17
CA ALA A 131 23.52 3.85 -10.16
C ALA A 131 23.98 5.28 -10.48
N VAL A 132 23.04 6.22 -10.55
CA VAL A 132 23.36 7.63 -10.88
C VAL A 132 24.01 8.34 -9.71
N VAL A 133 23.52 8.14 -8.48
CA VAL A 133 24.08 8.83 -7.29
C VAL A 133 25.32 8.14 -6.73
N GLY A 134 25.75 7.03 -7.32
CA GLY A 134 26.97 6.34 -6.92
C GLY A 134 26.84 5.59 -5.59
N ALA A 135 25.64 5.24 -5.20
CA ALA A 135 25.38 4.56 -3.95
C ALA A 135 25.74 3.08 -4.01
#